data_8c9c5b17511531c77d567779e74cbfdc
#
_entry.id   8c9c5b17511531c77d567779e74cbfdc
#
_cell.length_a   1.000
_cell.length_b   1.000
_cell.length_c   1.000
_cell.angle_alpha   90.00
_cell.angle_beta   90.00
_cell.angle_gamma   90.00
#
_symmetry.space_group_name_H-M   'P 1'
#
loop_
_entity.id
_entity.type
_entity.pdbx_description
1 polymer ?
#
loop_
_entity_poly.entity_id
_entity_poly.type
_entity_poly.pdbx_seq_one_letter_code
_entity_poly.pdbx_strand_id
1 'polypeptide(L)'
;QTTINQIFKKQERDDVCQQICRFLYTNAISFNCVNNPEFAKMVAMIGKYGVGLKQPSYHEVRETFLKKEVLRTMEMFEEYKVEWSKSSCTIMSDGWTDKKRRSICKFLVNTPKGTVFLASIDTSDISKTAQKVFEMLDDIIERVGEENVVQVVTNNAANYKLAGEYLMEKRKHLFWTPCAVHCIDLILEDFEKKLDAHRVTIEKGRRITTYIFSRTLLLTWLKDFIKGKELICNTPERPTMTRFSTAYLTLGCLNENKGALISMFASDKWKSSRFVKADKGKSIETIVMDTRGFWPNVSSCLKGALPLSKVLRMVDSDHKPAMGFIYEEMDLAKAKIQENFNNVKKSYERIWSIIDQRWESQLHRPLHAAAYFLNPHYHYSTNFKVNVDVKIGLYKCLERMIPDATERVKIDMQIDLFKNAKGLFGIESAVLTRKKKSPGDWWDSYGDECPELKRFDIRVLSLTCSSSGCERNWSAFEMVHTKRRNRLHQQKMNDLVFVMYNLKLKERE
;
A
#
# COMPACT_ATOMS: atom_id res chain seq x y z
N GLN A 1 -5.27 42.71 -34.38
CA GLN A 1 -6.59 43.35 -34.12
C GLN A 1 -7.58 42.29 -33.70
N THR A 2 -8.02 42.35 -32.44
CA THR A 2 -9.05 41.47 -31.91
C THR A 2 -10.41 41.98 -32.45
N THR A 3 -11.17 41.15 -33.12
CA THR A 3 -12.51 41.54 -33.64
C THR A 3 -13.47 41.74 -32.47
N ILE A 4 -14.48 42.63 -32.67
CA ILE A 4 -15.54 42.91 -31.68
C ILE A 4 -16.21 41.59 -31.21
N ASN A 5 -16.45 40.66 -32.13
CA ASN A 5 -17.00 39.33 -31.82
C ASN A 5 -16.10 38.49 -30.88
N GLN A 6 -14.77 38.64 -30.97
CA GLN A 6 -13.85 37.95 -30.07
C GLN A 6 -13.87 38.53 -28.65
N ILE A 7 -14.10 39.88 -28.57
CA ILE A 7 -14.21 40.56 -27.27
C ILE A 7 -15.50 40.15 -26.57
N PHE A 8 -16.64 40.11 -27.30
CA PHE A 8 -17.91 39.62 -26.71
C PHE A 8 -17.84 38.17 -26.25
N LYS A 9 -17.30 37.26 -27.06
CA LYS A 9 -17.12 35.87 -26.66
C LYS A 9 -16.20 35.68 -25.46
N LYS A 10 -15.20 36.55 -25.32
CA LYS A 10 -14.34 36.56 -24.14
C LYS A 10 -15.09 36.97 -22.88
N GLN A 11 -15.91 38.04 -22.97
CA GLN A 11 -16.72 38.51 -21.85
C GLN A 11 -17.75 37.43 -21.40
N GLU A 12 -18.47 36.84 -22.36
CA GLU A 12 -19.42 35.76 -22.08
C GLU A 12 -18.74 34.57 -21.39
N ARG A 13 -17.55 34.18 -21.87
CA ARG A 13 -16.73 33.15 -21.23
C ARG A 13 -16.37 33.49 -19.79
N ASP A 14 -15.94 34.72 -19.55
CA ASP A 14 -15.52 35.16 -18.22
C ASP A 14 -16.70 35.20 -17.27
N ASP A 15 -17.90 35.56 -17.69
CA ASP A 15 -19.12 35.53 -16.90
C ASP A 15 -19.51 34.11 -16.52
N VAL A 16 -19.43 33.15 -17.44
CA VAL A 16 -19.69 31.72 -17.17
C VAL A 16 -18.63 31.17 -16.20
N CYS A 17 -17.36 31.44 -16.43
CA CYS A 17 -16.29 31.00 -15.54
C CYS A 17 -16.44 31.57 -14.14
N GLN A 18 -16.85 32.87 -14.03
CA GLN A 18 -17.09 33.49 -12.75
C GLN A 18 -18.26 32.84 -11.99
N GLN A 19 -19.32 32.40 -12.70
CA GLN A 19 -20.43 31.68 -12.08
C GLN A 19 -19.98 30.29 -11.59
N ILE A 20 -19.17 29.56 -12.36
CA ILE A 20 -18.56 28.29 -11.94
C ILE A 20 -17.71 28.52 -10.67
N CYS A 21 -16.84 29.53 -10.68
CA CYS A 21 -16.02 29.87 -9.53
C CYS A 21 -16.84 30.23 -8.30
N ARG A 22 -17.95 30.97 -8.48
CA ARG A 22 -18.87 31.31 -7.39
C ARG A 22 -19.48 30.08 -6.75
N PHE A 23 -19.88 29.08 -7.55
CA PHE A 23 -20.36 27.80 -7.03
C PHE A 23 -19.27 27.07 -6.20
N LEU A 24 -18.04 27.03 -6.69
CA LEU A 24 -16.92 26.41 -5.95
C LEU A 24 -16.66 27.14 -4.62
N TYR A 25 -16.64 28.48 -4.63
CA TYR A 25 -16.35 29.30 -3.46
C TYR A 25 -17.44 29.18 -2.39
N THR A 26 -18.71 29.31 -2.79
CA THR A 26 -19.84 29.27 -1.84
C THR A 26 -20.01 27.89 -1.19
N ASN A 27 -19.57 26.84 -1.85
CA ASN A 27 -19.61 25.46 -1.32
C ASN A 27 -18.29 24.99 -0.72
N ALA A 28 -17.26 25.86 -0.67
CA ALA A 28 -15.91 25.53 -0.20
C ALA A 28 -15.36 24.26 -0.87
N ILE A 29 -15.53 24.15 -2.19
CA ILE A 29 -14.96 23.04 -3.00
C ILE A 29 -13.50 23.37 -3.30
N SER A 30 -12.63 22.40 -3.20
CA SER A 30 -11.19 22.55 -3.50
C SER A 30 -10.97 23.07 -4.92
N PHE A 31 -10.08 24.04 -5.10
CA PHE A 31 -9.72 24.58 -6.43
C PHE A 31 -9.18 23.49 -7.37
N ASN A 32 -8.54 22.47 -6.82
CA ASN A 32 -8.04 21.35 -7.63
C ASN A 32 -9.15 20.53 -8.31
N CYS A 33 -10.41 20.73 -7.95
CA CYS A 33 -11.57 20.10 -8.59
C CYS A 33 -11.63 20.39 -10.10
N VAL A 34 -11.17 21.56 -10.54
CA VAL A 34 -11.18 21.95 -11.96
C VAL A 34 -10.18 21.16 -12.82
N ASN A 35 -9.20 20.52 -12.19
CA ASN A 35 -8.21 19.67 -12.87
C ASN A 35 -8.73 18.23 -13.08
N ASN A 36 -9.89 17.90 -12.51
CA ASN A 36 -10.48 16.58 -12.70
C ASN A 36 -11.05 16.42 -14.11
N PRO A 37 -10.70 15.36 -14.87
CA PRO A 37 -11.23 15.12 -16.22
C PRO A 37 -12.75 15.12 -16.30
N GLU A 38 -13.44 14.61 -15.26
CA GLU A 38 -14.90 14.59 -15.20
C GLU A 38 -15.50 16.01 -15.10
N PHE A 39 -14.77 16.97 -14.51
CA PHE A 39 -15.19 18.37 -14.52
C PHE A 39 -15.23 18.95 -15.94
N ALA A 40 -14.17 18.70 -16.72
CA ALA A 40 -14.11 19.13 -18.11
C ALA A 40 -15.20 18.49 -18.97
N LYS A 41 -15.44 17.17 -18.80
CA LYS A 41 -16.52 16.46 -19.49
C LYS A 41 -17.89 17.03 -19.12
N MET A 42 -18.14 17.29 -17.82
CA MET A 42 -19.37 17.90 -17.36
C MET A 42 -19.64 19.24 -18.04
N VAL A 43 -18.64 20.13 -18.05
CA VAL A 43 -18.77 21.46 -18.70
C VAL A 43 -19.05 21.32 -20.19
N ALA A 44 -18.36 20.42 -20.89
CA ALA A 44 -18.58 20.17 -22.32
C ALA A 44 -20.00 19.60 -22.60
N MET A 45 -20.48 18.68 -21.76
CA MET A 45 -21.83 18.12 -21.92
C MET A 45 -22.92 19.14 -21.65
N ILE A 46 -22.77 20.00 -20.64
CA ILE A 46 -23.70 21.13 -20.37
C ILE A 46 -23.73 22.05 -21.57
N GLY A 47 -22.58 22.45 -22.10
CA GLY A 47 -22.49 23.29 -23.30
C GLY A 47 -23.13 22.66 -24.54
N LYS A 48 -22.96 21.35 -24.74
CA LYS A 48 -23.58 20.61 -25.84
C LYS A 48 -25.11 20.52 -25.73
N TYR A 49 -25.63 20.33 -24.53
CA TYR A 49 -27.07 20.29 -24.29
C TYR A 49 -27.73 21.66 -24.57
N GLY A 50 -27.04 22.73 -24.16
CA GLY A 50 -27.49 24.11 -24.40
C GLY A 50 -28.53 24.61 -23.42
N VAL A 51 -29.29 25.63 -23.85
CA VAL A 51 -30.29 26.31 -23.05
C VAL A 51 -31.43 25.36 -22.69
N GLY A 52 -31.88 25.40 -21.44
CA GLY A 52 -33.03 24.58 -20.95
C GLY A 52 -32.64 23.33 -20.18
N LEU A 53 -31.36 23.04 -20.01
CA LEU A 53 -30.93 21.96 -19.09
C LEU A 53 -31.40 22.28 -17.65
N LYS A 54 -32.29 21.43 -17.17
CA LYS A 54 -32.67 21.45 -15.75
C LYS A 54 -31.62 20.72 -14.93
N GLN A 55 -31.12 21.35 -13.88
CA GLN A 55 -30.19 20.72 -12.95
C GLN A 55 -30.82 19.48 -12.30
N PRO A 56 -30.05 18.41 -12.03
CA PRO A 56 -30.57 17.25 -11.33
C PRO A 56 -31.02 17.63 -9.92
N SER A 57 -32.15 17.10 -9.50
CA SER A 57 -32.65 17.26 -8.13
C SER A 57 -31.80 16.47 -7.13
N TYR A 58 -31.91 16.85 -5.84
CA TYR A 58 -31.24 16.12 -4.75
C TYR A 58 -31.60 14.63 -4.75
N HIS A 59 -32.87 14.29 -5.01
CA HIS A 59 -33.33 12.90 -5.08
C HIS A 59 -32.70 12.15 -6.27
N GLU A 60 -32.68 12.76 -7.43
CA GLU A 60 -32.06 12.15 -8.63
C GLU A 60 -30.59 11.85 -8.41
N VAL A 61 -29.81 12.81 -7.86
CA VAL A 61 -28.39 12.61 -7.57
C VAL A 61 -28.18 11.51 -6.54
N ARG A 62 -28.98 11.50 -5.47
CA ARG A 62 -28.81 10.59 -4.35
C ARG A 62 -29.27 9.17 -4.63
N GLU A 63 -30.36 9.02 -5.38
CA GLU A 63 -31.01 7.72 -5.59
C GLU A 63 -30.88 7.24 -7.04
N THR A 64 -31.38 8.01 -7.98
CA THR A 64 -31.54 7.55 -9.35
C THR A 64 -30.20 7.41 -10.07
N PHE A 65 -29.40 8.47 -10.10
CA PHE A 65 -28.15 8.48 -10.82
C PHE A 65 -27.06 7.68 -10.09
N LEU A 66 -27.05 7.71 -8.75
CA LEU A 66 -26.09 6.89 -8.00
C LEU A 66 -26.32 5.39 -8.27
N LYS A 67 -27.58 4.92 -8.26
CA LYS A 67 -27.88 3.52 -8.58
C LYS A 67 -27.47 3.15 -10.01
N LYS A 68 -27.73 4.02 -10.97
CA LYS A 68 -27.32 3.81 -12.36
C LYS A 68 -25.80 3.74 -12.48
N GLU A 69 -25.08 4.61 -11.78
CA GLU A 69 -23.61 4.62 -11.81
C GLU A 69 -22.99 3.39 -11.13
N VAL A 70 -23.62 2.91 -10.05
CA VAL A 70 -23.23 1.63 -9.42
C VAL A 70 -23.36 0.47 -10.42
N LEU A 71 -24.50 0.37 -11.12
CA LEU A 71 -24.71 -0.68 -12.12
C LEU A 71 -23.68 -0.58 -13.26
N ARG A 72 -23.46 0.62 -13.79
CA ARG A 72 -22.44 0.86 -14.82
C ARG A 72 -21.04 0.51 -14.37
N THR A 73 -20.72 0.82 -13.13
CA THR A 73 -19.43 0.45 -12.52
C THR A 73 -19.31 -1.06 -12.34
N MET A 74 -20.41 -1.76 -12.04
CA MET A 74 -20.43 -3.23 -11.99
C MET A 74 -20.20 -3.86 -13.37
N GLU A 75 -20.75 -3.29 -14.44
CA GLU A 75 -20.52 -3.77 -15.81
C GLU A 75 -19.04 -3.72 -16.20
N MET A 76 -18.30 -2.73 -15.72
CA MET A 76 -16.86 -2.66 -15.93
C MET A 76 -16.10 -3.84 -15.32
N PHE A 77 -16.64 -4.50 -14.30
CA PHE A 77 -15.99 -5.66 -13.68
C PHE A 77 -15.92 -6.89 -14.55
N GLU A 78 -16.74 -6.98 -15.59
CA GLU A 78 -16.69 -8.13 -16.51
C GLU A 78 -15.30 -8.22 -17.19
N GLU A 79 -14.68 -7.09 -17.51
CA GLU A 79 -13.30 -7.04 -18.04
C GLU A 79 -12.27 -7.58 -17.04
N TYR A 80 -12.47 -7.29 -15.74
CA TYR A 80 -11.59 -7.80 -14.68
C TYR A 80 -11.83 -9.28 -14.38
N LYS A 81 -13.06 -9.79 -14.53
CA LYS A 81 -13.36 -11.22 -14.35
C LYS A 81 -12.60 -12.09 -15.35
N VAL A 82 -12.48 -11.65 -16.60
CA VAL A 82 -11.67 -12.33 -17.61
C VAL A 82 -10.20 -12.41 -17.15
N GLU A 83 -9.67 -11.33 -16.59
CA GLU A 83 -8.32 -11.33 -16.05
C GLU A 83 -8.19 -12.24 -14.82
N TRP A 84 -9.19 -12.27 -13.92
CA TRP A 84 -9.19 -13.15 -12.75
C TRP A 84 -9.11 -14.63 -13.13
N SER A 85 -9.77 -15.03 -14.22
CA SER A 85 -9.73 -16.43 -14.72
C SER A 85 -8.37 -16.78 -15.34
N LYS A 86 -7.67 -15.81 -15.94
CA LYS A 86 -6.35 -16.01 -16.57
C LYS A 86 -5.20 -16.01 -15.55
N SER A 87 -5.11 -14.98 -14.73
CA SER A 87 -3.97 -14.72 -13.84
C SER A 87 -4.22 -15.13 -12.38
N SER A 88 -5.47 -15.49 -12.04
CA SER A 88 -5.98 -15.58 -10.67
C SER A 88 -6.03 -14.23 -9.96
N CYS A 89 -6.63 -14.23 -8.77
CA CYS A 89 -6.71 -13.02 -7.97
C CYS A 89 -6.42 -13.27 -6.48
N THR A 90 -6.08 -12.17 -5.82
CA THR A 90 -5.97 -12.08 -4.36
C THR A 90 -7.16 -11.32 -3.80
N ILE A 91 -7.90 -11.89 -2.87
CA ILE A 91 -8.86 -11.14 -2.05
C ILE A 91 -8.09 -10.50 -0.90
N MET A 92 -8.24 -9.19 -0.78
CA MET A 92 -7.69 -8.40 0.33
C MET A 92 -8.81 -7.97 1.26
N SER A 93 -8.61 -8.14 2.57
CA SER A 93 -9.54 -7.64 3.57
C SER A 93 -8.82 -6.98 4.74
N ASP A 94 -9.40 -5.88 5.19
CA ASP A 94 -8.97 -5.19 6.40
C ASP A 94 -10.17 -4.60 7.13
N GLY A 95 -10.08 -4.56 8.47
CA GLY A 95 -11.09 -4.01 9.34
C GLY A 95 -10.66 -2.68 9.95
N TRP A 96 -11.51 -1.69 9.85
CA TRP A 96 -11.28 -0.37 10.43
C TRP A 96 -12.41 0.07 11.36
N THR A 97 -12.06 0.86 12.36
CA THR A 97 -13.01 1.49 13.25
C THR A 97 -12.88 3.00 13.17
N ASP A 98 -13.95 3.67 12.79
CA ASP A 98 -13.98 5.13 12.66
C ASP A 98 -14.01 5.86 14.02
N LYS A 99 -13.88 7.20 13.96
CA LYS A 99 -13.92 8.07 15.15
C LYS A 99 -15.28 8.01 15.91
N LYS A 100 -16.32 7.45 15.29
CA LYS A 100 -17.63 7.22 15.89
C LYS A 100 -17.81 5.79 16.39
N ARG A 101 -16.74 5.00 16.43
CA ARG A 101 -16.73 3.57 16.81
C ARG A 101 -17.52 2.66 15.88
N ARG A 102 -17.83 3.08 14.63
CA ARG A 102 -18.37 2.18 13.65
C ARG A 102 -17.24 1.32 13.10
N SER A 103 -17.51 0.06 13.03
CA SER A 103 -16.55 -0.94 12.58
C SER A 103 -16.94 -1.42 11.19
N ILE A 104 -16.02 -1.32 10.23
CA ILE A 104 -16.26 -1.65 8.82
C ILE A 104 -15.20 -2.63 8.37
N CYS A 105 -15.61 -3.74 7.75
CA CYS A 105 -14.72 -4.63 6.99
C CYS A 105 -14.81 -4.31 5.51
N LYS A 106 -13.69 -4.24 4.83
CA LYS A 106 -13.57 -4.01 3.39
C LYS A 106 -13.05 -5.22 2.67
N PHE A 107 -13.48 -5.35 1.41
CA PHE A 107 -13.08 -6.44 0.53
C PHE A 107 -12.71 -5.88 -0.82
N LEU A 108 -11.47 -6.11 -1.24
CA LEU A 108 -10.93 -5.73 -2.54
C LEU A 108 -10.38 -6.97 -3.24
N VAL A 109 -10.35 -6.93 -4.56
CA VAL A 109 -9.72 -7.96 -5.40
C VAL A 109 -8.54 -7.34 -6.13
N ASN A 110 -7.39 -7.97 -6.02
CA ASN A 110 -6.16 -7.53 -6.69
C ASN A 110 -5.75 -8.53 -7.77
N THR A 111 -5.34 -7.98 -8.90
CA THR A 111 -4.66 -8.67 -10.01
C THR A 111 -3.56 -7.77 -10.58
N PRO A 112 -2.71 -8.23 -11.51
CA PRO A 112 -1.76 -7.36 -12.21
C PRO A 112 -2.41 -6.18 -12.92
N LYS A 113 -3.65 -6.30 -13.38
CA LYS A 113 -4.42 -5.23 -14.02
C LYS A 113 -4.81 -4.11 -13.04
N GLY A 114 -4.94 -4.41 -11.75
CA GLY A 114 -5.26 -3.44 -10.72
C GLY A 114 -6.03 -4.00 -9.54
N THR A 115 -6.40 -3.10 -8.62
CA THR A 115 -7.13 -3.43 -7.40
C THR A 115 -8.54 -2.88 -7.47
N VAL A 116 -9.53 -3.77 -7.49
CA VAL A 116 -10.96 -3.47 -7.54
C VAL A 116 -11.55 -3.48 -6.14
N PHE A 117 -12.33 -2.46 -5.77
CA PHE A 117 -13.13 -2.46 -4.56
C PHE A 117 -14.44 -3.19 -4.79
N LEU A 118 -14.68 -4.28 -4.05
CA LEU A 118 -15.91 -5.08 -4.17
C LEU A 118 -17.02 -4.63 -3.25
N ALA A 119 -16.71 -4.54 -1.96
CA ALA A 119 -17.73 -4.31 -0.94
C ALA A 119 -17.12 -3.79 0.36
N SER A 120 -17.98 -3.18 1.18
CA SER A 120 -17.71 -3.01 2.61
C SER A 120 -18.92 -3.43 3.42
N ILE A 121 -18.66 -4.06 4.56
CA ILE A 121 -19.67 -4.59 5.48
C ILE A 121 -19.55 -3.84 6.80
N ASP A 122 -20.67 -3.27 7.27
CA ASP A 122 -20.75 -2.71 8.62
C ASP A 122 -20.75 -3.85 9.63
N THR A 123 -19.79 -3.82 10.53
CA THR A 123 -19.63 -4.80 11.59
C THR A 123 -19.74 -4.17 12.98
N SER A 124 -20.43 -3.00 13.06
CA SER A 124 -20.55 -2.24 14.31
C SER A 124 -21.38 -2.95 15.37
N ASP A 125 -22.36 -3.73 14.94
CA ASP A 125 -23.29 -4.53 15.75
C ASP A 125 -22.88 -6.01 15.82
N ILE A 126 -21.75 -6.37 15.20
CA ILE A 126 -21.30 -7.77 15.11
C ILE A 126 -19.97 -7.93 15.89
N SER A 127 -19.93 -8.92 16.79
CA SER A 127 -18.64 -9.35 17.36
C SER A 127 -17.77 -9.96 16.27
N LYS A 128 -16.58 -9.39 16.05
CA LYS A 128 -15.62 -9.87 15.04
C LYS A 128 -14.94 -11.15 15.51
N THR A 129 -15.71 -12.22 15.72
CA THR A 129 -15.16 -13.56 15.99
C THR A 129 -14.49 -14.10 14.72
N ALA A 130 -13.61 -15.09 14.89
CA ALA A 130 -12.99 -15.78 13.76
C ALA A 130 -14.04 -16.42 12.83
N GLN A 131 -15.10 -17.00 13.40
CA GLN A 131 -16.20 -17.60 12.66
C GLN A 131 -16.91 -16.56 11.77
N LYS A 132 -17.20 -15.36 12.30
CA LYS A 132 -17.88 -14.32 11.53
C LYS A 132 -17.00 -13.73 10.44
N VAL A 133 -15.71 -13.57 10.70
CA VAL A 133 -14.74 -13.15 9.69
C VAL A 133 -14.63 -14.20 8.57
N PHE A 134 -14.58 -15.49 8.94
CA PHE A 134 -14.58 -16.59 7.99
C PHE A 134 -15.82 -16.56 7.09
N GLU A 135 -17.03 -16.44 7.65
CA GLU A 135 -18.28 -16.37 6.87
C GLU A 135 -18.26 -15.23 5.86
N MET A 136 -17.85 -14.03 6.28
CA MET A 136 -17.75 -12.86 5.38
C MET A 136 -16.75 -13.09 4.25
N LEU A 137 -15.59 -13.66 4.53
CA LEU A 137 -14.57 -13.95 3.52
C LEU A 137 -15.03 -15.04 2.56
N ASP A 138 -15.69 -16.07 3.07
CA ASP A 138 -16.23 -17.17 2.30
C ASP A 138 -17.29 -16.71 1.29
N ASP A 139 -18.24 -15.87 1.73
CA ASP A 139 -19.24 -15.26 0.87
C ASP A 139 -18.60 -14.40 -0.26
N ILE A 140 -17.52 -13.69 0.05
CA ILE A 140 -16.80 -12.90 -0.96
C ILE A 140 -16.10 -13.81 -1.97
N ILE A 141 -15.51 -14.92 -1.54
CA ILE A 141 -14.87 -15.90 -2.44
C ILE A 141 -15.91 -16.46 -3.41
N GLU A 142 -17.10 -16.84 -2.92
CA GLU A 142 -18.19 -17.31 -3.79
C GLU A 142 -18.62 -16.29 -4.82
N ARG A 143 -18.70 -15.01 -4.45
CA ARG A 143 -19.06 -13.91 -5.35
C ARG A 143 -18.00 -13.65 -6.44
N VAL A 144 -16.72 -13.88 -6.16
CA VAL A 144 -15.60 -13.70 -7.10
C VAL A 144 -15.48 -14.92 -8.04
N GLY A 145 -15.90 -16.08 -7.56
CA GLY A 145 -15.69 -17.39 -8.17
C GLY A 145 -14.47 -18.07 -7.54
N GLU A 146 -14.72 -19.19 -6.88
CA GLU A 146 -13.71 -19.92 -6.11
C GLU A 146 -12.48 -20.29 -6.95
N GLU A 147 -12.70 -20.67 -8.20
CA GLU A 147 -11.67 -21.07 -9.17
C GLU A 147 -10.67 -19.95 -9.49
N ASN A 148 -11.10 -18.70 -9.35
CA ASN A 148 -10.28 -17.51 -9.64
C ASN A 148 -9.42 -17.10 -8.44
N VAL A 149 -9.78 -17.51 -7.22
CA VAL A 149 -9.13 -17.05 -5.99
C VAL A 149 -8.05 -18.05 -5.55
N VAL A 150 -6.81 -17.62 -5.56
CA VAL A 150 -5.69 -18.41 -5.01
C VAL A 150 -5.36 -17.99 -3.58
N GLN A 151 -5.58 -16.72 -3.25
CA GLN A 151 -5.12 -16.17 -1.99
C GLN A 151 -6.12 -15.22 -1.36
N VAL A 152 -6.18 -15.26 -0.02
CA VAL A 152 -6.77 -14.21 0.83
C VAL A 152 -5.68 -13.60 1.69
N VAL A 153 -5.53 -12.27 1.63
CA VAL A 153 -4.58 -11.50 2.46
C VAL A 153 -5.34 -10.62 3.43
N THR A 154 -5.01 -10.72 4.71
CA THR A 154 -5.61 -9.89 5.76
C THR A 154 -4.54 -9.36 6.71
N ASN A 155 -4.93 -8.48 7.64
CA ASN A 155 -4.04 -8.18 8.76
C ASN A 155 -3.77 -9.45 9.61
N ASN A 156 -2.79 -9.39 10.51
CA ASN A 156 -2.33 -10.55 11.29
C ASN A 156 -3.00 -10.62 12.70
N ALA A 157 -4.20 -10.07 12.87
CA ALA A 157 -4.94 -10.19 14.12
C ALA A 157 -5.41 -11.63 14.35
N ALA A 158 -5.51 -12.06 15.62
CA ALA A 158 -5.80 -13.45 15.99
C ALA A 158 -7.08 -14.02 15.37
N ASN A 159 -8.14 -13.20 15.29
CA ASN A 159 -9.42 -13.59 14.69
C ASN A 159 -9.31 -13.77 13.16
N TYR A 160 -8.53 -12.95 12.47
CA TYR A 160 -8.27 -13.10 11.03
C TYR A 160 -7.39 -14.31 10.72
N LYS A 161 -6.38 -14.56 11.58
CA LYS A 161 -5.53 -15.74 11.43
C LYS A 161 -6.36 -17.02 11.55
N LEU A 162 -7.18 -17.15 12.58
CA LEU A 162 -8.04 -18.32 12.79
C LEU A 162 -9.11 -18.46 11.70
N ALA A 163 -9.69 -17.35 11.22
CA ALA A 163 -10.59 -17.34 10.07
C ALA A 163 -9.88 -17.83 8.80
N GLY A 164 -8.63 -17.46 8.60
CA GLY A 164 -7.79 -17.95 7.51
C GLY A 164 -7.53 -19.44 7.59
N GLU A 165 -7.33 -19.99 8.78
CA GLU A 165 -7.21 -21.43 9.01
C GLU A 165 -8.51 -22.16 8.62
N TYR A 166 -9.68 -21.67 9.03
CA TYR A 166 -10.99 -22.21 8.62
C TYR A 166 -11.21 -22.16 7.10
N LEU A 167 -10.80 -21.05 6.45
CA LEU A 167 -10.86 -20.92 4.99
C LEU A 167 -9.99 -21.97 4.29
N MET A 168 -8.76 -22.15 4.74
CA MET A 168 -7.85 -23.14 4.17
C MET A 168 -8.28 -24.58 4.45
N GLU A 169 -9.05 -24.82 5.49
CA GLU A 169 -9.64 -26.13 5.78
C GLU A 169 -10.82 -26.42 4.87
N LYS A 170 -11.73 -25.46 4.65
CA LYS A 170 -12.90 -25.59 3.78
C LYS A 170 -12.49 -25.64 2.30
N ARG A 171 -11.61 -24.72 1.87
CA ARG A 171 -11.20 -24.53 0.45
C ARG A 171 -9.76 -24.98 0.27
N LYS A 172 -9.58 -26.23 -0.16
CA LYS A 172 -8.27 -26.91 -0.16
C LYS A 172 -7.23 -26.31 -1.09
N HIS A 173 -7.63 -25.59 -2.15
CA HIS A 173 -6.72 -24.93 -3.12
C HIS A 173 -6.33 -23.52 -2.72
N LEU A 174 -6.98 -22.92 -1.71
CA LEU A 174 -6.79 -21.53 -1.32
C LEU A 174 -5.73 -21.38 -0.23
N PHE A 175 -5.00 -20.28 -0.28
CA PHE A 175 -4.06 -19.85 0.77
C PHE A 175 -4.58 -18.63 1.51
N TRP A 176 -4.44 -18.64 2.83
CA TRP A 176 -4.46 -17.43 3.63
C TRP A 176 -3.03 -17.00 3.97
N THR A 177 -2.72 -15.71 3.79
CA THR A 177 -1.44 -15.12 4.20
C THR A 177 -1.66 -13.82 4.96
N PRO A 178 -0.83 -13.53 5.97
CA PRO A 178 -0.86 -12.23 6.62
C PRO A 178 -0.28 -11.15 5.68
N CYS A 179 -0.77 -9.93 5.78
CA CYS A 179 -0.27 -8.79 5.04
C CYS A 179 1.20 -8.52 5.34
N ALA A 180 2.05 -8.58 4.33
CA ALA A 180 3.49 -8.37 4.48
C ALA A 180 3.83 -6.95 4.97
N VAL A 181 3.11 -5.92 4.51
CA VAL A 181 3.28 -4.54 4.98
C VAL A 181 3.07 -4.48 6.49
N HIS A 182 1.98 -5.07 6.99
CA HIS A 182 1.70 -5.11 8.43
C HIS A 182 2.75 -5.91 9.20
N CYS A 183 3.23 -7.03 8.66
CA CYS A 183 4.26 -7.85 9.31
C CYS A 183 5.61 -7.12 9.40
N ILE A 184 6.02 -6.40 8.35
CA ILE A 184 7.25 -5.59 8.36
C ILE A 184 7.10 -4.41 9.33
N ASP A 185 5.92 -3.80 9.40
CA ASP A 185 5.65 -2.75 10.37
C ASP A 185 5.76 -3.25 11.83
N LEU A 186 5.30 -4.48 12.10
CA LEU A 186 5.47 -5.14 13.40
C LEU A 186 6.94 -5.42 13.72
N ILE A 187 7.82 -5.65 12.73
CA ILE A 187 9.28 -5.74 12.96
C ILE A 187 9.82 -4.39 13.45
N LEU A 188 9.40 -3.29 12.81
CA LEU A 188 9.79 -1.94 13.22
C LEU A 188 9.25 -1.57 14.61
N GLU A 189 8.03 -2.01 14.94
CA GLU A 189 7.46 -1.89 16.28
C GLU A 189 8.32 -2.64 17.32
N ASP A 190 8.71 -3.88 17.00
CA ASP A 190 9.56 -4.68 17.88
C ASP A 190 10.94 -4.03 18.10
N PHE A 191 11.50 -3.32 17.11
CA PHE A 191 12.71 -2.54 17.31
C PHE A 191 12.50 -1.45 18.35
N GLU A 192 11.39 -0.69 18.29
CA GLU A 192 11.05 0.31 19.29
C GLU A 192 10.84 -0.31 20.68
N LYS A 193 10.17 -1.47 20.77
CA LYS A 193 9.83 -2.14 22.02
C LYS A 193 11.00 -2.87 22.68
N LYS A 194 11.82 -3.56 21.88
CA LYS A 194 12.84 -4.51 22.37
C LYS A 194 14.27 -3.95 22.40
N LEU A 195 14.52 -2.80 21.73
CA LEU A 195 15.83 -2.15 21.66
C LEU A 195 15.77 -0.79 22.35
N ASP A 196 16.34 -0.68 23.56
CA ASP A 196 16.29 0.55 24.34
C ASP A 196 16.83 1.78 23.61
N ALA A 197 17.91 1.62 22.83
CA ALA A 197 18.45 2.69 22.00
C ALA A 197 17.42 3.23 21.00
N HIS A 198 16.62 2.35 20.37
CA HIS A 198 15.54 2.75 19.44
C HIS A 198 14.42 3.46 20.19
N ARG A 199 13.92 2.87 21.28
CA ARG A 199 12.84 3.42 22.09
C ARG A 199 13.15 4.85 22.56
N VAL A 200 14.30 5.03 23.21
CA VAL A 200 14.71 6.33 23.75
C VAL A 200 14.94 7.37 22.64
N THR A 201 15.53 6.95 21.53
CA THR A 201 15.80 7.85 20.40
C THR A 201 14.51 8.30 19.70
N ILE A 202 13.58 7.38 19.45
CA ILE A 202 12.27 7.69 18.87
C ILE A 202 11.48 8.62 19.79
N GLU A 203 11.47 8.37 21.10
CA GLU A 203 10.81 9.24 22.09
C GLU A 203 11.38 10.66 22.05
N LYS A 204 12.72 10.80 22.05
CA LYS A 204 13.39 12.10 21.93
C LYS A 204 13.02 12.80 20.61
N GLY A 205 13.03 12.06 19.50
CA GLY A 205 12.62 12.58 18.18
C GLY A 205 11.17 13.09 18.18
N ARG A 206 10.24 12.32 18.73
CA ARG A 206 8.82 12.72 18.90
C ARG A 206 8.69 13.98 19.77
N ARG A 207 9.47 14.11 20.83
CA ARG A 207 9.48 15.30 21.68
C ARG A 207 9.91 16.54 20.92
N ILE A 208 10.97 16.45 20.09
CA ILE A 208 11.43 17.57 19.25
C ILE A 208 10.32 17.99 18.29
N THR A 209 9.80 17.07 17.50
CA THR A 209 8.78 17.36 16.50
C THR A 209 7.51 17.92 17.12
N THR A 210 6.98 17.28 18.16
CA THR A 210 5.78 17.76 18.88
C THR A 210 6.00 19.16 19.46
N TYR A 211 7.17 19.44 20.02
CA TYR A 211 7.48 20.75 20.59
C TYR A 211 7.47 21.85 19.52
N ILE A 212 8.11 21.61 18.39
CA ILE A 212 8.19 22.59 17.28
C ILE A 212 6.83 22.77 16.61
N PHE A 213 6.16 21.68 16.25
CA PHE A 213 4.89 21.74 15.50
C PHE A 213 3.70 22.26 16.31
N SER A 214 3.75 22.17 17.63
CA SER A 214 2.72 22.76 18.50
C SER A 214 2.87 24.29 18.68
N ARG A 215 3.87 24.94 18.04
CA ARG A 215 4.18 26.35 18.19
C ARG A 215 4.44 27.02 16.85
N THR A 216 3.49 27.79 16.38
CA THR A 216 3.55 28.48 15.07
C THR A 216 4.84 29.26 14.87
N LEU A 217 5.31 29.96 15.91
CA LEU A 217 6.54 30.77 15.83
C LEU A 217 7.80 29.90 15.60
N LEU A 218 7.91 28.77 16.31
CA LEU A 218 9.05 27.85 16.11
C LEU A 218 8.99 27.17 14.75
N LEU A 219 7.79 26.86 14.27
CA LEU A 219 7.59 26.30 12.94
C LEU A 219 8.00 27.31 11.86
N THR A 220 7.67 28.59 12.02
CA THR A 220 8.09 29.65 11.10
C THR A 220 9.61 29.79 11.09
N TRP A 221 10.24 29.85 12.27
CA TRP A 221 11.71 29.92 12.35
C TRP A 221 12.37 28.73 11.66
N LEU A 222 11.85 27.52 11.95
CA LEU A 222 12.39 26.33 11.33
C LEU A 222 12.34 26.39 9.80
N LYS A 223 11.24 26.88 9.21
CA LYS A 223 11.12 27.05 7.74
C LYS A 223 12.22 27.93 7.16
N ASP A 224 12.64 28.98 7.90
CA ASP A 224 13.73 29.85 7.49
C ASP A 224 15.08 29.09 7.43
N PHE A 225 15.32 28.16 8.41
CA PHE A 225 16.57 27.40 8.49
C PHE A 225 16.62 26.21 7.55
N ILE A 226 15.50 25.51 7.29
CA ILE A 226 15.45 24.33 6.43
C ILE A 226 15.31 24.65 4.93
N LYS A 227 15.16 25.93 4.55
CA LYS A 227 15.07 26.39 3.16
C LYS A 227 14.07 25.59 2.33
N GLY A 228 12.87 25.38 2.84
CA GLY A 228 11.78 24.70 2.15
C GLY A 228 11.80 23.17 2.22
N LYS A 229 12.76 22.54 2.91
CA LYS A 229 12.70 21.10 3.23
C LYS A 229 11.68 20.82 4.34
N GLU A 230 11.11 19.62 4.34
CA GLU A 230 10.12 19.22 5.35
C GLU A 230 10.76 18.46 6.52
N LEU A 231 10.30 18.71 7.75
CA LEU A 231 10.73 18.02 8.97
C LEU A 231 9.91 16.76 9.29
N ILE A 232 8.73 16.66 8.72
CA ILE A 232 7.86 15.49 8.83
C ILE A 232 7.57 15.02 7.42
N CYS A 233 7.78 13.75 7.17
CA CYS A 233 7.42 13.11 5.90
C CYS A 233 5.90 12.94 5.76
N ASN A 234 5.15 14.03 5.83
CA ASN A 234 3.72 14.09 5.47
C ASN A 234 3.57 14.52 4.01
N THR A 235 4.30 13.91 3.09
CA THR A 235 4.05 14.17 1.68
C THR A 235 2.76 13.48 1.26
N PRO A 236 1.87 14.15 0.49
CA PRO A 236 0.66 13.54 -0.07
C PRO A 236 0.92 12.29 -0.90
N GLU A 237 2.16 12.12 -1.36
CA GLU A 237 2.63 10.98 -2.14
C GLU A 237 2.90 9.71 -1.31
N ARG A 238 2.70 9.74 0.01
CA ARG A 238 2.91 8.61 0.92
C ARG A 238 1.69 8.32 1.81
N PRO A 239 0.50 8.06 1.24
CA PRO A 239 -0.72 7.85 2.02
C PRO A 239 -0.74 6.55 2.83
N THR A 240 0.19 5.63 2.59
CA THR A 240 0.15 4.25 3.11
C THR A 240 1.24 3.93 4.13
N MET A 241 1.95 4.93 4.64
CA MET A 241 2.98 4.66 5.62
C MET A 241 2.38 4.34 6.98
N THR A 242 2.69 3.15 7.44
CA THR A 242 2.26 2.60 8.71
C THR A 242 2.77 3.42 9.90
N ARG A 243 2.15 3.21 11.05
CA ARG A 243 2.40 3.98 12.27
C ARG A 243 3.85 3.94 12.74
N PHE A 244 4.52 2.77 12.62
CA PHE A 244 5.88 2.56 13.13
C PHE A 244 6.94 2.97 12.12
N SER A 245 6.74 2.72 10.83
CA SER A 245 7.63 3.22 9.78
C SER A 245 7.70 4.75 9.76
N THR A 246 6.59 5.45 10.09
CA THR A 246 6.54 6.91 10.21
C THR A 246 7.49 7.44 11.28
N ALA A 247 7.70 6.70 12.39
CA ALA A 247 8.64 7.10 13.44
C ALA A 247 10.09 7.15 12.91
N TYR A 248 10.51 6.13 12.16
CA TYR A 248 11.86 6.08 11.58
C TYR A 248 12.05 7.09 10.44
N LEU A 249 11.02 7.37 9.66
CA LEU A 249 11.07 8.42 8.66
C LEU A 249 11.19 9.81 9.31
N THR A 250 10.49 10.01 10.41
CA THR A 250 10.65 11.25 11.21
C THR A 250 12.08 11.40 11.71
N LEU A 251 12.70 10.32 12.21
CA LEU A 251 14.11 10.33 12.55
C LEU A 251 15.01 10.62 11.35
N GLY A 252 14.69 10.09 10.18
CA GLY A 252 15.38 10.38 8.91
C GLY A 252 15.31 11.86 8.57
N CYS A 253 14.11 12.45 8.58
CA CYS A 253 13.92 13.88 8.33
C CYS A 253 14.65 14.77 9.36
N LEU A 254 14.63 14.38 10.64
CA LEU A 254 15.41 15.08 11.67
C LEU A 254 16.91 15.01 11.37
N ASN A 255 17.43 13.83 10.98
CA ASN A 255 18.83 13.62 10.67
C ASN A 255 19.28 14.43 9.43
N GLU A 256 18.49 14.48 8.39
CA GLU A 256 18.74 15.28 7.19
C GLU A 256 18.77 16.78 7.50
N ASN A 257 17.98 17.24 8.47
CA ASN A 257 17.88 18.62 8.90
C ASN A 257 18.67 18.93 10.19
N LYS A 258 19.56 18.01 10.61
CA LYS A 258 20.36 18.15 11.84
C LYS A 258 21.06 19.50 11.95
N GLY A 259 21.78 19.93 10.89
CA GLY A 259 22.50 21.20 10.88
C GLY A 259 21.58 22.42 11.05
N ALA A 260 20.44 22.42 10.34
CA ALA A 260 19.44 23.47 10.44
C ALA A 260 18.82 23.55 11.86
N LEU A 261 18.50 22.40 12.44
CA LEU A 261 17.99 22.34 13.81
C LEU A 261 19.02 22.89 14.83
N ILE A 262 20.26 22.42 14.78
CA ILE A 262 21.33 22.92 15.66
C ILE A 262 21.48 24.44 15.46
N SER A 263 21.52 24.93 14.23
CA SER A 263 21.66 26.37 13.95
C SER A 263 20.46 27.17 14.50
N MET A 264 19.23 26.66 14.37
CA MET A 264 18.05 27.32 14.92
C MET A 264 18.13 27.46 16.45
N PHE A 265 18.47 26.38 17.15
CA PHE A 265 18.57 26.39 18.62
C PHE A 265 19.83 27.13 19.15
N ALA A 266 20.86 27.33 18.31
CA ALA A 266 22.03 28.16 18.64
C ALA A 266 21.82 29.64 18.33
N SER A 267 20.78 30.02 17.57
CA SER A 267 20.55 31.37 17.10
C SER A 267 20.17 32.37 18.20
N ASP A 268 20.42 33.67 17.92
CA ASP A 268 20.01 34.76 18.81
C ASP A 268 18.49 34.86 18.95
N LYS A 269 17.74 34.48 17.88
CA LYS A 269 16.26 34.36 17.92
C LYS A 269 15.81 33.39 19.03
N TRP A 270 16.46 32.25 19.13
CA TRP A 270 16.18 31.28 20.18
C TRP A 270 16.60 31.79 21.57
N LYS A 271 17.84 32.27 21.72
CA LYS A 271 18.41 32.73 23.00
C LYS A 271 17.63 33.89 23.62
N SER A 272 17.11 34.80 22.81
CA SER A 272 16.30 35.94 23.25
C SER A 272 14.83 35.59 23.49
N SER A 273 14.40 34.41 23.14
CA SER A 273 12.99 34.01 23.17
C SER A 273 12.53 33.59 24.59
N ARG A 274 11.21 33.65 24.81
CA ARG A 274 10.59 33.11 26.00
C ARG A 274 10.73 31.56 26.11
N PHE A 275 11.02 30.86 25.02
CA PHE A 275 11.09 29.42 24.97
C PHE A 275 12.33 28.86 25.65
N VAL A 276 13.47 29.56 25.62
CA VAL A 276 14.71 29.16 26.27
C VAL A 276 14.58 29.17 27.80
N LYS A 277 13.68 30.00 28.35
CA LYS A 277 13.44 30.08 29.80
C LYS A 277 12.55 28.95 30.31
N ALA A 278 11.74 28.35 29.46
CA ALA A 278 10.82 27.27 29.81
C ALA A 278 11.55 25.94 29.94
N ASP A 279 11.26 25.13 30.95
CA ASP A 279 11.92 23.83 31.19
C ASP A 279 11.77 22.88 30.01
N LYS A 280 10.60 22.87 29.36
CA LYS A 280 10.38 22.09 28.12
C LYS A 280 11.31 22.57 26.99
N GLY A 281 11.52 23.87 26.85
CA GLY A 281 12.41 24.44 25.84
C GLY A 281 13.87 24.05 26.09
N LYS A 282 14.35 24.20 27.32
CA LYS A 282 15.71 23.75 27.73
C LYS A 282 15.91 22.26 27.46
N SER A 283 14.93 21.44 27.79
CA SER A 283 15.01 19.99 27.55
C SER A 283 15.11 19.64 26.06
N ILE A 284 14.39 20.35 25.18
CA ILE A 284 14.48 20.13 23.75
C ILE A 284 15.82 20.63 23.18
N GLU A 285 16.26 21.81 23.61
CA GLU A 285 17.58 22.34 23.24
C GLU A 285 18.69 21.35 23.62
N THR A 286 18.66 20.81 24.85
CA THR A 286 19.62 19.79 25.29
C THR A 286 19.64 18.58 24.38
N ILE A 287 18.46 18.08 23.92
CA ILE A 287 18.41 16.94 23.03
C ILE A 287 18.99 17.30 21.66
N VAL A 288 18.64 18.47 21.11
CA VAL A 288 19.10 18.87 19.76
C VAL A 288 20.61 19.15 19.75
N MET A 289 21.14 19.68 20.85
CA MET A 289 22.58 19.98 21.02
C MET A 289 23.41 18.75 21.40
N ASP A 290 22.78 17.62 21.72
CA ASP A 290 23.47 16.37 22.11
C ASP A 290 24.08 15.69 20.87
N THR A 291 25.24 16.17 20.46
CA THR A 291 25.98 15.66 19.30
C THR A 291 26.65 14.31 19.55
N ARG A 292 26.83 13.91 20.79
CA ARG A 292 27.51 12.66 21.19
C ARG A 292 26.55 11.52 21.55
N GLY A 293 25.34 11.82 21.98
CA GLY A 293 24.34 10.82 22.35
C GLY A 293 23.21 10.71 21.35
N PHE A 294 22.37 11.75 21.20
CA PHE A 294 21.14 11.68 20.40
C PHE A 294 21.40 11.41 18.92
N TRP A 295 22.23 12.21 18.25
CA TRP A 295 22.43 12.10 16.81
C TRP A 295 23.14 10.81 16.36
N PRO A 296 24.18 10.31 17.06
CA PRO A 296 24.74 8.99 16.75
C PRO A 296 23.72 7.87 16.90
N ASN A 297 22.85 7.94 17.93
CA ASN A 297 21.78 6.96 18.11
C ASN A 297 20.73 7.05 17.00
N VAL A 298 20.35 8.26 16.52
CA VAL A 298 19.49 8.43 15.33
C VAL A 298 20.11 7.72 14.14
N SER A 299 21.39 7.95 13.85
CA SER A 299 22.11 7.28 12.76
C SER A 299 22.11 5.76 12.91
N SER A 300 22.34 5.24 14.11
CA SER A 300 22.31 3.81 14.41
C SER A 300 20.92 3.21 14.21
N CYS A 301 19.86 3.86 14.67
CA CYS A 301 18.48 3.43 14.44
C CYS A 301 18.15 3.36 12.95
N LEU A 302 18.56 4.36 12.18
CA LEU A 302 18.32 4.43 10.74
C LEU A 302 19.09 3.34 9.97
N LYS A 303 20.31 2.98 10.38
CA LYS A 303 21.09 1.87 9.81
C LYS A 303 20.33 0.54 9.84
N GLY A 304 19.57 0.30 10.90
CA GLY A 304 18.75 -0.91 11.05
C GLY A 304 17.40 -0.82 10.34
N ALA A 305 16.71 0.33 10.40
CA ALA A 305 15.31 0.44 9.98
C ALA A 305 15.13 0.82 8.51
N LEU A 306 16.02 1.63 7.91
CA LEU A 306 15.85 2.08 6.52
C LEU A 306 15.84 0.95 5.49
N PRO A 307 16.68 -0.11 5.60
CA PRO A 307 16.57 -1.24 4.67
C PRO A 307 15.19 -1.89 4.68
N LEU A 308 14.58 -2.10 5.85
CA LEU A 308 13.20 -2.63 5.96
C LEU A 308 12.15 -1.66 5.40
N SER A 309 12.35 -0.35 5.57
CA SER A 309 11.45 0.64 4.99
C SER A 309 11.45 0.62 3.46
N LYS A 310 12.54 0.18 2.81
CA LYS A 310 12.59 -0.05 1.35
C LYS A 310 11.76 -1.26 0.96
N VAL A 311 11.90 -2.38 1.68
CA VAL A 311 11.08 -3.57 1.46
C VAL A 311 9.61 -3.23 1.63
N LEU A 312 9.25 -2.52 2.71
CA LEU A 312 7.89 -2.09 2.98
C LEU A 312 7.30 -1.29 1.80
N ARG A 313 8.05 -0.36 1.22
CA ARG A 313 7.60 0.40 0.04
C ARG A 313 7.40 -0.47 -1.19
N MET A 314 8.26 -1.47 -1.39
CA MET A 314 8.14 -2.39 -2.52
C MET A 314 6.88 -3.24 -2.40
N VAL A 315 6.61 -3.82 -1.22
CA VAL A 315 5.43 -4.66 -0.99
C VAL A 315 4.12 -3.85 -0.89
N ASP A 316 4.20 -2.55 -0.61
CA ASP A 316 3.07 -1.62 -0.58
C ASP A 316 2.68 -1.09 -1.98
N SER A 317 3.49 -1.33 -3.00
CA SER A 317 3.26 -0.83 -4.35
C SER A 317 2.11 -1.55 -5.05
N ASP A 318 1.23 -0.79 -5.72
CA ASP A 318 0.17 -1.33 -6.60
C ASP A 318 0.65 -1.62 -8.03
N HIS A 319 1.87 -1.15 -8.37
CA HIS A 319 2.32 -1.20 -9.76
C HIS A 319 2.85 -2.57 -10.21
N LYS A 320 3.26 -3.43 -9.27
CA LYS A 320 3.82 -4.75 -9.58
C LYS A 320 3.42 -5.77 -8.52
N PRO A 321 3.04 -6.99 -8.92
CA PRO A 321 2.86 -8.09 -7.99
C PRO A 321 4.14 -8.31 -7.17
N ALA A 322 4.02 -8.24 -5.85
CA ALA A 322 5.18 -8.27 -4.95
C ALA A 322 5.53 -9.68 -4.45
N MET A 323 4.69 -10.68 -4.75
CA MET A 323 4.82 -12.05 -4.23
C MET A 323 6.20 -12.65 -4.53
N GLY A 324 6.67 -12.53 -5.76
CA GLY A 324 7.96 -13.10 -6.19
C GLY A 324 9.20 -12.32 -5.74
N PHE A 325 9.04 -11.21 -5.02
CA PHE A 325 10.15 -10.33 -4.67
C PHE A 325 10.46 -10.29 -3.16
N ILE A 326 9.47 -10.51 -2.31
CA ILE A 326 9.60 -10.28 -0.87
C ILE A 326 10.72 -11.12 -0.21
N TYR A 327 10.96 -12.33 -0.69
CA TYR A 327 11.96 -13.24 -0.13
C TYR A 327 13.38 -12.67 -0.29
N GLU A 328 13.75 -12.34 -1.51
CA GLU A 328 15.07 -11.77 -1.83
C GLU A 328 15.26 -10.39 -1.21
N GLU A 329 14.24 -9.54 -1.27
CA GLU A 329 14.31 -8.19 -0.72
C GLU A 329 14.52 -8.17 0.79
N MET A 330 13.97 -9.14 1.52
CA MET A 330 14.24 -9.30 2.96
C MET A 330 15.68 -9.76 3.21
N ASP A 331 16.23 -10.69 2.40
CA ASP A 331 17.64 -11.10 2.49
C ASP A 331 18.59 -9.95 2.15
N LEU A 332 18.28 -9.19 1.10
CA LEU A 332 19.02 -7.97 0.74
C LEU A 332 18.95 -6.90 1.84
N ALA A 333 17.80 -6.75 2.50
CA ALA A 333 17.67 -5.83 3.63
C ALA A 333 18.55 -6.26 4.80
N LYS A 334 18.58 -7.55 5.15
CA LYS A 334 19.47 -8.09 6.19
C LYS A 334 20.95 -7.89 5.85
N ALA A 335 21.35 -8.19 4.60
CA ALA A 335 22.72 -7.96 4.12
C ALA A 335 23.09 -6.46 4.22
N LYS A 336 22.18 -5.57 3.84
CA LYS A 336 22.40 -4.11 3.92
C LYS A 336 22.50 -3.62 5.38
N ILE A 337 21.75 -4.21 6.30
CA ILE A 337 21.88 -3.92 7.74
C ILE A 337 23.28 -4.31 8.21
N GLN A 338 23.76 -5.52 7.86
CA GLN A 338 25.10 -5.99 8.18
C GLN A 338 26.19 -5.04 7.67
N GLU A 339 26.10 -4.64 6.41
CA GLU A 339 27.01 -3.67 5.77
C GLU A 339 26.99 -2.31 6.50
N ASN A 340 25.80 -1.78 6.80
CA ASN A 340 25.63 -0.51 7.49
C ASN A 340 26.30 -0.49 8.86
N PHE A 341 26.43 -1.64 9.53
CA PHE A 341 27.14 -1.81 10.78
C PHE A 341 28.59 -2.31 10.60
N ASN A 342 29.18 -2.13 9.40
CA ASN A 342 30.55 -2.49 9.08
C ASN A 342 30.89 -3.96 9.40
N ASN A 343 29.93 -4.86 9.24
CA ASN A 343 30.03 -6.29 9.54
C ASN A 343 30.32 -6.63 11.01
N VAL A 344 30.16 -5.67 11.94
CA VAL A 344 30.35 -5.89 13.37
C VAL A 344 29.13 -6.62 13.95
N LYS A 345 29.20 -7.95 14.07
CA LYS A 345 28.08 -8.83 14.47
C LYS A 345 27.32 -8.36 15.70
N LYS A 346 28.03 -8.01 16.77
CA LYS A 346 27.44 -7.48 18.03
C LYS A 346 26.46 -6.32 17.81
N SER A 347 26.67 -5.50 16.76
CA SER A 347 25.88 -4.29 16.51
C SER A 347 24.56 -4.56 15.82
N TYR A 348 24.42 -5.67 15.06
CA TYR A 348 23.22 -5.99 14.31
C TYR A 348 22.57 -7.33 14.69
N GLU A 349 23.21 -8.19 15.46
CA GLU A 349 22.72 -9.52 15.80
C GLU A 349 21.31 -9.48 16.44
N ARG A 350 21.07 -8.56 17.38
CA ARG A 350 19.74 -8.40 17.99
C ARG A 350 18.68 -7.93 16.98
N ILE A 351 19.07 -7.07 16.03
CA ILE A 351 18.20 -6.61 14.94
C ILE A 351 17.82 -7.79 14.06
N TRP A 352 18.79 -8.60 13.64
CA TRP A 352 18.54 -9.81 12.86
C TRP A 352 17.67 -10.81 13.58
N SER A 353 17.91 -11.07 14.85
CA SER A 353 17.09 -11.99 15.66
C SER A 353 15.61 -11.58 15.68
N ILE A 354 15.33 -10.28 15.78
CA ILE A 354 13.95 -9.77 15.72
C ILE A 354 13.34 -9.99 14.33
N ILE A 355 14.11 -9.71 13.27
CA ILE A 355 13.67 -9.93 11.88
C ILE A 355 13.37 -11.41 11.66
N ASP A 356 14.31 -12.31 12.03
CA ASP A 356 14.19 -13.74 11.81
C ASP A 356 13.01 -14.36 12.55
N GLN A 357 12.78 -13.96 13.80
CA GLN A 357 11.63 -14.41 14.58
C GLN A 357 10.30 -14.05 13.92
N ARG A 358 10.19 -12.82 13.39
CA ARG A 358 8.97 -12.37 12.69
C ARG A 358 8.84 -13.01 11.31
N TRP A 359 9.94 -13.12 10.59
CA TRP A 359 9.98 -13.77 9.29
C TRP A 359 9.44 -15.20 9.38
N GLU A 360 10.01 -16.02 10.26
CA GLU A 360 9.63 -17.42 10.43
C GLU A 360 8.15 -17.58 10.81
N SER A 361 7.68 -16.76 11.75
CA SER A 361 6.31 -16.89 12.25
C SER A 361 5.24 -16.34 11.30
N GLN A 362 5.57 -15.35 10.46
CA GLN A 362 4.56 -14.58 9.71
C GLN A 362 4.77 -14.60 8.19
N LEU A 363 5.99 -14.42 7.70
CA LEU A 363 6.29 -14.19 6.28
C LEU A 363 6.87 -15.41 5.57
N HIS A 364 7.42 -16.38 6.30
CA HIS A 364 7.85 -17.65 5.72
C HIS A 364 6.61 -18.50 5.38
N ARG A 365 6.06 -18.29 4.15
CA ARG A 365 4.84 -18.93 3.66
C ARG A 365 5.11 -19.69 2.36
N PRO A 366 4.41 -20.81 2.10
CA PRO A 366 4.60 -21.60 0.87
C PRO A 366 4.50 -20.75 -0.42
N LEU A 367 3.50 -19.86 -0.52
CA LEU A 367 3.34 -18.98 -1.69
C LEU A 367 4.53 -18.04 -1.90
N HIS A 368 5.09 -17.45 -0.83
CA HIS A 368 6.26 -16.59 -0.94
C HIS A 368 7.49 -17.38 -1.42
N ALA A 369 7.67 -18.59 -0.90
CA ALA A 369 8.78 -19.48 -1.29
C ALA A 369 8.64 -19.95 -2.74
N ALA A 370 7.44 -20.39 -3.15
CA ALA A 370 7.16 -20.80 -4.51
C ALA A 370 7.40 -19.64 -5.50
N ALA A 371 6.85 -18.46 -5.22
CA ALA A 371 7.02 -17.29 -6.06
C ALA A 371 8.49 -16.85 -6.18
N TYR A 372 9.27 -16.94 -5.11
CA TYR A 372 10.71 -16.68 -5.15
C TYR A 372 11.45 -17.67 -6.07
N PHE A 373 11.14 -18.98 -5.95
CA PHE A 373 11.73 -20.01 -6.79
C PHE A 373 11.43 -19.79 -8.28
N LEU A 374 10.20 -19.42 -8.61
CA LEU A 374 9.68 -19.28 -9.97
C LEU A 374 10.01 -17.93 -10.62
N ASN A 375 10.56 -16.98 -9.86
CA ASN A 375 10.85 -15.65 -10.37
C ASN A 375 12.12 -15.63 -11.22
N PRO A 376 12.05 -15.40 -12.54
CA PRO A 376 13.22 -15.41 -13.44
C PRO A 376 14.22 -14.30 -13.13
N HIS A 377 13.80 -13.21 -12.43
CA HIS A 377 14.72 -12.14 -11.99
C HIS A 377 15.81 -12.66 -11.05
N TYR A 378 15.48 -13.67 -10.23
CA TYR A 378 16.36 -14.19 -9.19
C TYR A 378 16.84 -15.60 -9.49
N HIS A 379 15.97 -16.47 -10.03
CA HIS A 379 16.26 -17.89 -10.24
C HIS A 379 17.59 -18.14 -10.97
N TYR A 380 17.88 -17.33 -11.99
CA TYR A 380 19.10 -17.46 -12.79
C TYR A 380 20.24 -16.54 -12.33
N SER A 381 20.12 -15.91 -11.16
CA SER A 381 21.21 -15.10 -10.62
C SER A 381 22.29 -15.99 -9.97
N THR A 382 23.53 -15.54 -10.02
CA THR A 382 24.68 -16.25 -9.40
C THR A 382 24.55 -16.39 -7.88
N ASN A 383 23.77 -15.52 -7.26
CA ASN A 383 23.54 -15.50 -5.81
C ASN A 383 22.26 -16.24 -5.39
N PHE A 384 21.54 -16.84 -6.35
CA PHE A 384 20.30 -17.56 -6.04
C PHE A 384 20.57 -18.76 -5.15
N LYS A 385 20.00 -18.76 -3.95
CA LYS A 385 20.14 -19.84 -2.98
C LYS A 385 18.82 -20.55 -2.79
N VAL A 386 18.71 -21.73 -3.36
CA VAL A 386 17.59 -22.62 -3.06
C VAL A 386 17.94 -23.44 -1.83
N ASN A 387 17.40 -23.09 -0.70
CA ASN A 387 17.40 -23.94 0.49
C ASN A 387 16.25 -24.97 0.42
N VAL A 388 16.27 -25.94 1.32
CA VAL A 388 15.25 -26.99 1.41
C VAL A 388 13.86 -26.40 1.65
N ASP A 389 13.77 -25.34 2.45
CA ASP A 389 12.49 -24.72 2.83
C ASP A 389 11.78 -24.06 1.63
N VAL A 390 12.55 -23.45 0.72
CA VAL A 390 12.00 -22.88 -0.54
C VAL A 390 11.43 -24.01 -1.42
N LYS A 391 12.13 -25.15 -1.53
CA LYS A 391 11.62 -26.31 -2.28
C LYS A 391 10.37 -26.89 -1.63
N ILE A 392 10.37 -27.09 -0.31
CA ILE A 392 9.20 -27.55 0.43
C ILE A 392 8.00 -26.61 0.19
N GLY A 393 8.23 -25.29 0.18
CA GLY A 393 7.19 -24.32 -0.10
C GLY A 393 6.61 -24.46 -1.51
N LEU A 394 7.46 -24.65 -2.52
CA LEU A 394 7.04 -24.89 -3.91
C LEU A 394 6.14 -26.13 -4.01
N TYR A 395 6.62 -27.26 -3.49
CA TYR A 395 5.85 -28.52 -3.58
C TYR A 395 4.54 -28.48 -2.77
N LYS A 396 4.52 -27.84 -1.60
CA LYS A 396 3.26 -27.56 -0.88
C LYS A 396 2.28 -26.72 -1.69
N CYS A 397 2.76 -25.79 -2.50
CA CYS A 397 1.88 -25.02 -3.40
C CYS A 397 1.35 -25.90 -4.54
N LEU A 398 2.19 -26.72 -5.14
CA LEU A 398 1.78 -27.67 -6.18
C LEU A 398 0.71 -28.65 -5.66
N GLU A 399 0.96 -29.28 -4.52
CA GLU A 399 0.01 -30.22 -3.90
C GLU A 399 -1.36 -29.57 -3.60
N ARG A 400 -1.35 -28.31 -3.17
CA ARG A 400 -2.57 -27.61 -2.77
C ARG A 400 -3.34 -27.04 -3.97
N MET A 401 -2.64 -26.49 -4.97
CA MET A 401 -3.27 -25.82 -6.12
C MET A 401 -3.60 -26.77 -7.27
N ILE A 402 -2.91 -27.91 -7.38
CA ILE A 402 -3.05 -28.86 -8.48
C ILE A 402 -3.52 -30.22 -7.89
N PRO A 403 -4.83 -30.49 -7.87
CA PRO A 403 -5.36 -31.75 -7.30
C PRO A 403 -4.92 -32.99 -8.07
N ASP A 404 -4.79 -32.88 -9.41
CA ASP A 404 -4.43 -34.03 -10.26
C ASP A 404 -2.95 -34.39 -10.11
N ALA A 405 -2.68 -35.63 -9.67
CA ALA A 405 -1.34 -36.15 -9.51
C ALA A 405 -0.56 -36.25 -10.82
N THR A 406 -1.25 -36.56 -11.93
CA THR A 406 -0.63 -36.67 -13.26
C THR A 406 -0.14 -35.30 -13.74
N GLU A 407 -0.94 -34.25 -13.51
CA GLU A 407 -0.55 -32.87 -13.82
C GLU A 407 0.64 -32.43 -12.96
N ARG A 408 0.66 -32.79 -11.66
CA ARG A 408 1.83 -32.49 -10.80
C ARG A 408 3.12 -33.12 -11.28
N VAL A 409 3.07 -34.39 -11.75
CA VAL A 409 4.24 -35.07 -12.34
C VAL A 409 4.73 -34.34 -13.59
N LYS A 410 3.84 -33.91 -14.47
CA LYS A 410 4.23 -33.09 -15.65
C LYS A 410 4.91 -31.81 -15.24
N ILE A 411 4.34 -31.09 -14.26
CA ILE A 411 4.92 -29.84 -13.74
C ILE A 411 6.33 -30.10 -13.18
N ASP A 412 6.53 -31.18 -12.43
CA ASP A 412 7.85 -31.52 -11.87
C ASP A 412 8.88 -31.75 -12.96
N MET A 413 8.54 -32.45 -14.03
CA MET A 413 9.40 -32.63 -15.21
C MET A 413 9.70 -31.29 -15.92
N GLN A 414 8.72 -30.39 -15.99
CA GLN A 414 8.88 -29.07 -16.60
C GLN A 414 9.74 -28.12 -15.75
N ILE A 415 9.72 -28.28 -14.42
CA ILE A 415 10.61 -27.53 -13.51
C ILE A 415 12.09 -27.78 -13.87
N ASP A 416 12.46 -28.97 -14.29
CA ASP A 416 13.84 -29.24 -14.70
C ASP A 416 14.24 -28.52 -16.00
N LEU A 417 13.29 -28.30 -16.92
CA LEU A 417 13.53 -27.46 -18.11
C LEU A 417 13.76 -26.00 -17.72
N PHE A 418 12.93 -25.47 -16.83
CA PHE A 418 13.09 -24.11 -16.31
C PHE A 418 14.42 -23.95 -15.58
N LYS A 419 14.73 -24.80 -14.60
CA LYS A 419 15.98 -24.75 -13.82
C LYS A 419 17.24 -24.72 -14.69
N ASN A 420 17.24 -25.49 -15.76
CA ASN A 420 18.40 -25.64 -16.64
C ASN A 420 18.35 -24.68 -17.85
N ALA A 421 17.42 -23.71 -17.87
CA ALA A 421 17.20 -22.78 -18.98
C ALA A 421 17.14 -23.47 -20.34
N LYS A 422 16.45 -24.63 -20.45
CA LYS A 422 16.31 -25.39 -21.69
C LYS A 422 15.17 -24.82 -22.55
N GLY A 423 15.21 -25.09 -23.86
CA GLY A 423 14.21 -24.63 -24.81
C GLY A 423 14.10 -23.10 -24.85
N LEU A 424 12.87 -22.57 -24.87
CA LEU A 424 12.63 -21.13 -24.92
C LEU A 424 13.19 -20.35 -23.72
N PHE A 425 13.39 -20.96 -22.57
CA PHE A 425 13.97 -20.29 -21.39
C PHE A 425 15.44 -19.91 -21.57
N GLY A 426 16.15 -20.57 -22.51
CA GLY A 426 17.57 -20.35 -22.77
C GLY A 426 17.86 -19.46 -23.97
N ILE A 427 16.90 -19.08 -24.77
CA ILE A 427 17.12 -18.21 -25.95
C ILE A 427 17.57 -16.81 -25.48
N GLU A 428 18.34 -16.14 -26.33
CA GLU A 428 18.93 -14.83 -26.01
C GLU A 428 17.89 -13.80 -25.55
N SER A 429 16.76 -13.72 -26.24
CA SER A 429 15.68 -12.80 -25.87
C SER A 429 15.12 -13.07 -24.48
N ALA A 430 14.95 -14.35 -24.08
CA ALA A 430 14.51 -14.71 -22.75
C ALA A 430 15.52 -14.29 -21.69
N VAL A 431 16.81 -14.55 -21.94
CA VAL A 431 17.92 -14.18 -21.03
C VAL A 431 17.99 -12.67 -20.83
N LEU A 432 17.95 -11.88 -21.91
CA LEU A 432 18.04 -10.42 -21.87
C LEU A 432 16.83 -9.74 -21.20
N THR A 433 15.69 -10.43 -21.20
CA THR A 433 14.43 -9.87 -20.66
C THR A 433 14.08 -10.35 -19.26
N ARG A 434 14.85 -11.29 -18.67
CA ARG A 434 14.60 -11.83 -17.31
C ARG A 434 14.31 -10.75 -16.25
N LYS A 435 15.04 -9.62 -16.30
CA LYS A 435 14.89 -8.51 -15.35
C LYS A 435 14.10 -7.30 -15.89
N LYS A 436 13.66 -7.35 -17.15
CA LYS A 436 12.97 -6.24 -17.82
C LYS A 436 11.45 -6.42 -17.85
N LYS A 437 11.00 -7.65 -18.08
CA LYS A 437 9.58 -8.02 -18.04
C LYS A 437 9.15 -8.28 -16.61
N SER A 438 7.86 -8.13 -16.30
CA SER A 438 7.33 -8.69 -15.06
C SER A 438 7.52 -10.21 -15.06
N PRO A 439 7.66 -10.87 -13.90
CA PRO A 439 7.80 -12.31 -13.86
C PRO A 439 6.69 -13.07 -14.60
N GLY A 440 5.42 -12.66 -14.41
CA GLY A 440 4.27 -13.27 -15.10
C GLY A 440 4.32 -13.07 -16.63
N ASP A 441 4.65 -11.86 -17.11
CA ASP A 441 4.79 -11.59 -18.56
C ASP A 441 5.96 -12.34 -19.19
N TRP A 442 7.02 -12.57 -18.42
CA TRP A 442 8.13 -13.37 -18.88
C TRP A 442 7.73 -14.83 -19.09
N TRP A 443 7.01 -15.40 -18.14
CA TRP A 443 6.44 -16.74 -18.26
C TRP A 443 5.42 -16.85 -19.37
N ASP A 444 4.57 -15.84 -19.56
CA ASP A 444 3.60 -15.80 -20.67
C ASP A 444 4.31 -15.83 -22.03
N SER A 445 5.47 -15.19 -22.12
CA SER A 445 6.24 -15.10 -23.38
C SER A 445 7.10 -16.31 -23.69
N TYR A 446 7.61 -17.02 -22.69
CA TYR A 446 8.64 -18.06 -22.88
C TYR A 446 8.28 -19.42 -22.29
N GLY A 447 7.12 -19.54 -21.65
CA GLY A 447 6.70 -20.79 -20.99
C GLY A 447 5.91 -21.75 -21.89
N ASP A 448 5.78 -21.53 -23.18
CA ASP A 448 4.87 -22.29 -24.08
C ASP A 448 5.22 -23.78 -24.19
N GLU A 449 6.50 -24.15 -24.05
CA GLU A 449 6.94 -25.56 -24.02
C GLU A 449 6.59 -26.25 -22.67
N CYS A 450 6.16 -25.50 -21.66
CA CYS A 450 5.83 -25.96 -20.32
C CYS A 450 4.43 -25.47 -19.89
N PRO A 451 3.36 -25.85 -20.58
CA PRO A 451 2.05 -25.21 -20.43
C PRO A 451 1.42 -25.38 -19.04
N GLU A 452 1.62 -26.52 -18.37
CA GLU A 452 1.12 -26.76 -17.03
C GLU A 452 1.88 -25.89 -16.00
N LEU A 453 3.20 -25.86 -16.09
CA LEU A 453 4.06 -25.04 -15.24
C LEU A 453 3.80 -23.54 -15.51
N LYS A 454 3.75 -23.10 -16.78
CA LYS A 454 3.40 -21.72 -17.15
C LYS A 454 2.12 -21.24 -16.49
N ARG A 455 1.07 -22.06 -16.55
CA ARG A 455 -0.23 -21.75 -15.94
C ARG A 455 -0.13 -21.61 -14.42
N PHE A 456 0.58 -22.52 -13.77
CA PHE A 456 0.84 -22.45 -12.33
C PHE A 456 1.65 -21.20 -11.95
N ASP A 457 2.71 -20.89 -12.68
CA ASP A 457 3.61 -19.79 -12.42
C ASP A 457 2.95 -18.42 -12.57
N ILE A 458 2.18 -18.22 -13.65
CA ILE A 458 1.41 -16.99 -13.84
C ILE A 458 0.44 -16.78 -12.66
N ARG A 459 -0.24 -17.83 -12.21
CA ARG A 459 -1.17 -17.76 -11.07
C ARG A 459 -0.48 -17.37 -9.77
N VAL A 460 0.72 -17.84 -9.51
CA VAL A 460 1.49 -17.54 -8.29
C VAL A 460 2.18 -16.18 -8.38
N LEU A 461 2.81 -15.86 -9.51
CA LEU A 461 3.58 -14.63 -9.70
C LEU A 461 2.73 -13.38 -9.92
N SER A 462 1.44 -13.56 -10.21
CA SER A 462 0.46 -12.47 -10.32
C SER A 462 -0.09 -12.00 -8.98
N LEU A 463 0.21 -12.67 -7.88
CA LEU A 463 -0.34 -12.38 -6.57
C LEU A 463 0.39 -11.21 -5.88
N THR A 464 -0.35 -10.46 -5.07
CA THR A 464 0.21 -9.51 -4.11
C THR A 464 0.47 -10.17 -2.75
N CYS A 465 1.44 -9.68 -1.99
CA CYS A 465 1.65 -10.10 -0.60
C CYS A 465 1.11 -9.10 0.44
N SER A 466 0.34 -8.10 0.00
CA SER A 466 -0.13 -7.02 0.86
C SER A 466 -1.63 -6.76 0.72
N SER A 467 -2.29 -6.39 1.82
CA SER A 467 -3.64 -5.83 1.84
C SER A 467 -3.67 -4.30 1.98
N SER A 468 -2.56 -3.61 1.73
CA SER A 468 -2.45 -2.16 1.85
C SER A 468 -3.38 -1.38 0.90
N GLY A 469 -3.85 -2.00 -0.18
CA GLY A 469 -4.95 -1.47 -0.99
C GLY A 469 -6.20 -1.14 -0.16
N CYS A 470 -6.49 -1.92 0.89
CA CYS A 470 -7.55 -1.62 1.85
C CYS A 470 -7.26 -0.33 2.62
N GLU A 471 -6.02 -0.12 3.08
CA GLU A 471 -5.64 1.08 3.83
C GLU A 471 -5.74 2.33 2.96
N ARG A 472 -5.26 2.28 1.71
CA ARG A 472 -5.40 3.40 0.76
C ARG A 472 -6.86 3.77 0.50
N ASN A 473 -7.74 2.81 0.52
CA ASN A 473 -9.18 3.04 0.38
C ASN A 473 -9.80 3.72 1.63
N TRP A 474 -9.14 3.69 2.83
CA TRP A 474 -9.66 4.39 4.02
C TRP A 474 -9.74 5.89 3.81
N SER A 475 -8.79 6.50 3.11
CA SER A 475 -8.84 7.92 2.76
C SER A 475 -10.07 8.27 1.93
N ALA A 476 -10.49 7.39 1.02
CA ALA A 476 -11.73 7.55 0.25
C ALA A 476 -12.97 7.53 1.15
N PHE A 477 -13.02 6.61 2.14
CA PHE A 477 -14.08 6.60 3.13
C PHE A 477 -14.09 7.86 4.00
N GLU A 478 -12.93 8.33 4.46
CA GLU A 478 -12.83 9.57 5.23
C GLU A 478 -13.31 10.79 4.43
N MET A 479 -13.03 10.85 3.13
CA MET A 479 -13.53 11.92 2.24
C MET A 479 -15.05 11.90 2.09
N VAL A 480 -15.66 10.72 2.00
CA VAL A 480 -17.11 10.57 1.92
C VAL A 480 -17.74 10.77 3.29
N HIS A 481 -17.07 10.29 4.36
CA HIS A 481 -17.56 10.32 5.74
C HIS A 481 -17.08 11.56 6.49
N THR A 482 -17.51 12.75 6.06
CA THR A 482 -17.21 14.02 6.74
C THR A 482 -18.30 14.40 7.76
N LYS A 483 -18.00 15.34 8.66
CA LYS A 483 -19.01 15.92 9.56
C LYS A 483 -20.23 16.49 8.81
N ARG A 484 -20.03 16.98 7.58
CA ARG A 484 -21.10 17.49 6.71
C ARG A 484 -21.99 16.41 6.11
N ARG A 485 -21.47 15.17 5.99
CA ARG A 485 -22.16 14.01 5.40
C ARG A 485 -22.51 12.93 6.43
N ASN A 486 -22.63 13.27 7.70
CA ASN A 486 -22.82 12.32 8.81
C ASN A 486 -24.22 11.66 8.87
N ARG A 487 -25.15 12.02 7.97
CA ARG A 487 -26.51 11.45 7.85
C ARG A 487 -26.65 10.44 6.70
N LEU A 488 -25.55 10.07 6.03
CA LEU A 488 -25.60 9.01 5.02
C LEU A 488 -25.77 7.66 5.70
N HIS A 489 -26.78 6.91 5.25
CA HIS A 489 -26.87 5.50 5.58
C HIS A 489 -25.68 4.72 5.01
N GLN A 490 -25.30 3.64 5.69
CA GLN A 490 -24.14 2.83 5.33
C GLN A 490 -24.15 2.39 3.86
N GLN A 491 -25.31 1.92 3.35
CA GLN A 491 -25.45 1.50 1.94
C GLN A 491 -25.07 2.62 0.98
N LYS A 492 -25.55 3.86 1.20
CA LYS A 492 -25.20 5.00 0.33
C LYS A 492 -23.73 5.39 0.41
N MET A 493 -23.13 5.21 1.57
CA MET A 493 -21.70 5.43 1.74
C MET A 493 -20.90 4.37 0.96
N ASN A 494 -21.33 3.11 1.03
CA ASN A 494 -20.73 2.03 0.27
C ASN A 494 -20.84 2.27 -1.24
N ASP A 495 -22.03 2.63 -1.72
CA ASP A 495 -22.30 2.93 -3.13
C ASP A 495 -21.38 4.07 -3.64
N LEU A 496 -21.25 5.15 -2.88
CA LEU A 496 -20.38 6.28 -3.23
C LEU A 496 -18.90 5.90 -3.26
N VAL A 497 -18.43 5.14 -2.26
CA VAL A 497 -17.04 4.69 -2.23
C VAL A 497 -16.75 3.70 -3.34
N PHE A 498 -17.71 2.80 -3.63
CA PHE A 498 -17.63 1.84 -4.72
C PHE A 498 -17.43 2.54 -6.07
N VAL A 499 -18.30 3.49 -6.39
CA VAL A 499 -18.21 4.27 -7.62
C VAL A 499 -16.90 5.09 -7.67
N MET A 500 -16.62 5.85 -6.60
CA MET A 500 -15.47 6.75 -6.56
C MET A 500 -14.13 6.01 -6.70
N TYR A 501 -13.99 4.84 -6.05
CA TYR A 501 -12.73 4.10 -6.08
C TYR A 501 -12.51 3.44 -7.44
N ASN A 502 -13.54 2.77 -7.97
CA ASN A 502 -13.41 2.00 -9.19
C ASN A 502 -13.34 2.88 -10.45
N LEU A 503 -14.02 4.04 -10.49
CA LEU A 503 -13.83 5.01 -11.56
C LEU A 503 -12.41 5.58 -11.59
N LYS A 504 -11.81 5.85 -10.43
CA LYS A 504 -10.39 6.28 -10.37
C LYS A 504 -9.41 5.19 -10.80
N LEU A 505 -9.75 3.93 -10.68
CA LEU A 505 -8.93 2.84 -11.20
C LEU A 505 -8.85 2.92 -12.72
N LYS A 506 -10.01 3.08 -13.38
CA LYS A 506 -10.09 3.24 -14.85
C LYS A 506 -9.35 4.46 -15.40
N GLU A 507 -9.28 5.55 -14.64
CA GLU A 507 -8.51 6.74 -15.05
C GLU A 507 -6.99 6.54 -15.01
N ARG A 508 -6.51 5.46 -14.36
CA ARG A 508 -5.08 5.13 -14.23
C ARG A 508 -4.59 4.13 -15.29
N GLU A 509 -5.51 3.41 -15.95
CA GLU A 509 -5.26 2.57 -17.12
C GLU A 509 -5.05 3.45 -18.38
#